data_5060804a94a72ce3f51092ed844073bb
#
_entry.id   5060804a94a72ce3f51092ed844073bb
#
_cell.length_a   1.000
_cell.length_b   1.000
_cell.length_c   1.000
_cell.angle_alpha   90.00
_cell.angle_beta   90.00
_cell.angle_gamma   90.00
#
_symmetry.space_group_name_H-M   'P 1'
#
loop_
_entity.id
_entity.type
_entity.pdbx_description
1 polymer ?
#
loop_
_entity_poly.entity_id
_entity_poly.type
_entity_poly.pdbx_seq_one_letter_code
_entity_poly.pdbx_strand_id
1 'polypeptide(L)'
;VMVALAAGARIFFALQDYFFTYDMNCFVAWGSYARSLGFKNLYSGDFFLDYPPGYMYILALLDLIRDAPGADFGTTLCHFIYKMPSVIADFGCGWLIYKFAREKLTESQSAFVAVAFLFAPNVVFNSSVWGQIESWFIFFLAFSLYYAYKDKAVPAAGCYAVALITKPQSLIFGPVLLFWMIKRRSVKELL
;
A
#
# COMPACT_ATOMS: atom_id res chain seq x y z
N VAL A 1 3.11 10.05 21.48
CA VAL A 1 4.17 10.97 21.05
C VAL A 1 4.91 10.42 19.84
N MET A 2 5.57 9.25 19.88
CA MET A 2 6.42 8.72 18.79
C MET A 2 5.66 8.52 17.47
N VAL A 3 4.41 8.04 17.50
CA VAL A 3 3.58 7.90 16.29
C VAL A 3 3.29 9.27 15.66
N ALA A 4 3.02 10.29 16.48
CA ALA A 4 2.81 11.65 15.97
C ALA A 4 4.10 12.24 15.35
N LEU A 5 5.27 11.97 15.94
CA LEU A 5 6.56 12.35 15.35
C LEU A 5 6.81 11.64 14.02
N ALA A 6 6.49 10.33 13.93
CA ALA A 6 6.60 9.58 12.69
C ALA A 6 5.65 10.14 11.59
N ALA A 7 4.45 10.57 11.97
CA ALA A 7 3.53 11.24 11.05
C ALA A 7 4.07 12.61 10.60
N GLY A 8 4.54 13.42 11.53
CA GLY A 8 5.14 14.72 11.22
C GLY A 8 6.35 14.61 10.28
N ALA A 9 7.23 13.62 10.51
CA ALA A 9 8.37 13.37 9.64
C ALA A 9 7.92 12.98 8.21
N ARG A 10 6.90 12.09 8.08
CA ARG A 10 6.39 11.71 6.77
C ARG A 10 5.73 12.86 6.02
N ILE A 11 4.93 13.65 6.71
CA ILE A 11 4.31 14.86 6.12
C ILE A 11 5.40 15.82 5.68
N PHE A 12 6.42 16.05 6.51
CA PHE A 12 7.54 16.90 6.17
C PHE A 12 8.25 16.42 4.89
N PHE A 13 8.63 15.14 4.81
CA PHE A 13 9.29 14.60 3.62
C PHE A 13 8.36 14.54 2.41
N ALA A 14 7.08 14.25 2.59
CA ALA A 14 6.12 14.19 1.49
C ALA A 14 5.85 15.56 0.86
N LEU A 15 5.98 16.64 1.63
CA LEU A 15 5.86 18.03 1.18
C LEU A 15 7.14 18.56 0.53
N GLN A 16 8.27 17.84 0.65
CA GLN A 16 9.45 18.20 -0.14
C GLN A 16 9.21 17.77 -1.59
N ASP A 17 9.74 18.52 -2.53
CA ASP A 17 9.59 18.25 -3.96
C ASP A 17 10.58 17.17 -4.44
N TYR A 18 10.81 16.16 -3.59
CA TYR A 18 11.60 14.97 -3.88
C TYR A 18 10.68 13.81 -4.24
N PHE A 19 10.86 13.26 -5.42
CA PHE A 19 10.14 12.09 -5.93
C PHE A 19 10.86 11.50 -7.13
N PHE A 20 10.53 10.27 -7.49
CA PHE A 20 10.99 9.71 -8.75
C PHE A 20 10.05 10.16 -9.87
N THR A 21 10.52 11.11 -10.65
CA THR A 21 9.71 11.86 -11.63
C THR A 21 8.94 10.97 -12.59
N TYR A 22 9.57 9.91 -13.09
CA TYR A 22 8.93 8.98 -14.03
C TYR A 22 7.70 8.31 -13.43
N ASP A 23 7.86 7.69 -12.26
CA ASP A 23 6.78 6.96 -11.59
C ASP A 23 5.64 7.89 -11.18
N MET A 24 5.97 9.04 -10.62
CA MET A 24 4.96 10.02 -10.19
C MET A 24 4.15 10.54 -11.38
N ASN A 25 4.79 10.84 -12.49
CA ASN A 25 4.11 11.26 -13.71
C ASN A 25 3.20 10.15 -14.26
N CYS A 26 3.65 8.89 -14.23
CA CYS A 26 2.82 7.76 -14.59
C CYS A 26 1.59 7.66 -13.69
N PHE A 27 1.73 7.75 -12.37
CA PHE A 27 0.60 7.66 -11.45
C PHE A 27 -0.43 8.76 -11.68
N VAL A 28 0.01 10.00 -11.86
CA VAL A 28 -0.89 11.12 -12.15
C VAL A 28 -1.58 10.93 -13.49
N ALA A 29 -0.84 10.55 -14.55
CA ALA A 29 -1.41 10.30 -15.87
C ALA A 29 -2.43 9.14 -15.85
N TRP A 30 -2.10 8.03 -15.19
CA TRP A 30 -3.00 6.87 -15.09
C TRP A 30 -4.28 7.20 -14.30
N GLY A 31 -4.20 8.01 -13.26
CA GLY A 31 -5.38 8.51 -12.55
C GLY A 31 -6.31 9.29 -13.46
N SER A 32 -5.75 10.23 -14.22
CA SER A 32 -6.50 11.03 -15.20
C SER A 32 -7.09 10.17 -16.33
N TYR A 33 -6.35 9.17 -16.83
CA TYR A 33 -6.85 8.23 -17.84
C TYR A 33 -7.97 7.35 -17.29
N ALA A 34 -7.84 6.86 -16.06
CA ALA A 34 -8.88 6.05 -15.42
C ALA A 34 -10.20 6.83 -15.30
N ARG A 35 -10.15 8.13 -15.01
CA ARG A 35 -11.33 8.99 -14.95
C ARG A 35 -11.90 9.34 -16.32
N SER A 36 -11.05 9.69 -17.28
CA SER A 36 -11.49 10.21 -18.59
C SER A 36 -11.94 9.10 -19.53
N LEU A 37 -11.21 7.99 -19.61
CA LEU A 37 -11.51 6.86 -20.51
C LEU A 37 -12.45 5.83 -19.86
N GLY A 38 -12.52 5.83 -18.52
CA GLY A 38 -13.21 4.80 -17.74
C GLY A 38 -12.45 3.48 -17.70
N PHE A 39 -12.67 2.71 -16.62
CA PHE A 39 -11.92 1.46 -16.36
C PHE A 39 -12.05 0.40 -17.47
N LYS A 40 -13.17 0.37 -18.21
CA LYS A 40 -13.39 -0.57 -19.32
C LYS A 40 -12.39 -0.36 -20.46
N ASN A 41 -12.00 0.88 -20.72
CA ASN A 41 -11.15 1.26 -21.84
C ASN A 41 -9.71 1.54 -21.43
N LEU A 42 -9.39 1.43 -20.14
CA LEU A 42 -8.10 1.83 -19.59
C LEU A 42 -6.91 1.08 -20.18
N TYR A 43 -7.11 -0.21 -20.56
CA TYR A 43 -6.05 -1.06 -21.11
C TYR A 43 -6.15 -1.22 -22.65
N SER A 44 -7.01 -0.45 -23.32
CA SER A 44 -7.15 -0.46 -24.78
C SER A 44 -6.51 0.74 -25.48
N GLY A 45 -5.87 1.65 -24.72
CA GLY A 45 -5.23 2.85 -25.26
C GLY A 45 -3.76 2.63 -25.62
N ASP A 46 -3.24 3.46 -26.54
CA ASP A 46 -1.83 3.47 -26.94
C ASP A 46 -0.97 4.27 -25.96
N PHE A 47 -1.05 3.97 -24.68
CA PHE A 47 -0.21 4.59 -23.64
C PHE A 47 0.36 3.54 -22.70
N PHE A 48 1.51 3.85 -22.10
CA PHE A 48 2.17 2.96 -21.17
C PHE A 48 1.36 2.83 -19.87
N LEU A 49 0.98 1.59 -19.55
CA LEU A 49 0.32 1.23 -18.29
C LEU A 49 0.68 -0.22 -17.96
N ASP A 50 1.54 -0.42 -16.96
CA ASP A 50 2.07 -1.73 -16.56
C ASP A 50 1.53 -2.24 -15.22
N TYR A 51 0.70 -1.45 -14.54
CA TYR A 51 0.10 -1.86 -13.28
C TYR A 51 -1.25 -2.56 -13.50
N PRO A 52 -1.56 -3.58 -12.67
CA PRO A 52 -2.89 -4.20 -12.64
C PRO A 52 -3.99 -3.23 -12.20
N PRO A 53 -5.27 -3.57 -12.44
CA PRO A 53 -6.39 -2.63 -12.26
C PRO A 53 -6.64 -2.19 -10.81
N GLY A 54 -6.16 -2.93 -9.81
CA GLY A 54 -6.49 -2.63 -8.40
C GLY A 54 -6.04 -1.27 -7.94
N TYR A 55 -4.83 -0.85 -8.29
CA TYR A 55 -4.34 0.47 -7.90
C TYR A 55 -4.94 1.60 -8.75
N MET A 56 -5.43 1.30 -9.94
CA MET A 56 -6.07 2.30 -10.81
C MET A 56 -7.30 2.94 -10.16
N TYR A 57 -8.06 2.19 -9.35
CA TYR A 57 -9.18 2.75 -8.59
C TYR A 57 -8.72 3.79 -7.56
N ILE A 58 -7.59 3.55 -6.92
CA ILE A 58 -7.00 4.51 -5.98
C ILE A 58 -6.50 5.75 -6.74
N LEU A 59 -5.80 5.55 -7.85
CA LEU A 59 -5.30 6.66 -8.66
C LEU A 59 -6.44 7.53 -9.20
N ALA A 60 -7.55 6.94 -9.64
CA ALA A 60 -8.73 7.68 -10.08
C ALA A 60 -9.36 8.50 -8.94
N LEU A 61 -9.38 7.95 -7.71
CA LEU A 61 -9.84 8.68 -6.53
C LEU A 61 -8.90 9.84 -6.20
N LEU A 62 -7.59 9.64 -6.28
CA LEU A 62 -6.60 10.70 -6.04
C LEU A 62 -6.70 11.81 -7.10
N ASP A 63 -6.93 11.44 -8.36
CA ASP A 63 -7.15 12.40 -9.43
C ASP A 63 -8.44 13.23 -9.22
N LEU A 64 -9.48 12.63 -8.63
CA LEU A 64 -10.67 13.38 -8.21
C LEU A 64 -10.36 14.37 -7.07
N ILE A 65 -9.53 13.98 -6.10
CA ILE A 65 -9.09 14.87 -5.01
C ILE A 65 -8.21 15.99 -5.57
N ARG A 66 -7.44 15.73 -6.60
CA ARG A 66 -6.59 16.70 -7.30
C ARG A 66 -7.38 17.82 -7.99
N ASP A 67 -8.69 17.69 -8.17
CA ASP A 67 -9.54 18.80 -8.65
C ASP A 67 -9.61 19.97 -7.63
N ALA A 68 -9.08 19.79 -6.40
CA ALA A 68 -8.97 20.85 -5.42
C ALA A 68 -8.03 21.97 -5.90
N PRO A 69 -8.33 23.24 -5.58
CA PRO A 69 -7.50 24.37 -5.97
C PRO A 69 -6.03 24.22 -5.52
N GLY A 70 -5.09 24.46 -6.42
CA GLY A 70 -3.66 24.38 -6.16
C GLY A 70 -3.04 22.99 -6.26
N ALA A 71 -3.81 21.95 -6.58
CA ALA A 71 -3.32 20.59 -6.78
C ALA A 71 -3.10 20.24 -8.27
N ASP A 72 -2.81 21.22 -9.09
CA ASP A 72 -2.53 21.06 -10.52
C ASP A 72 -1.37 20.08 -10.77
N PHE A 73 -1.33 19.50 -11.95
CA PHE A 73 -0.25 18.61 -12.37
C PHE A 73 1.12 19.27 -12.16
N GLY A 74 2.03 18.55 -11.50
CA GLY A 74 3.39 19.01 -11.22
C GLY A 74 3.54 19.91 -9.98
N THR A 75 2.47 20.18 -9.23
CA THR A 75 2.59 20.93 -7.97
C THR A 75 2.97 20.02 -6.80
N THR A 76 3.59 20.58 -5.77
CA THR A 76 3.92 19.88 -4.52
C THR A 76 2.67 19.28 -3.86
N LEU A 77 1.53 19.98 -3.94
CA LEU A 77 0.26 19.46 -3.41
C LEU A 77 -0.23 18.24 -4.19
N CYS A 78 -0.10 18.24 -5.51
CA CYS A 78 -0.39 17.07 -6.34
C CYS A 78 0.46 15.88 -5.91
N HIS A 79 1.78 16.03 -5.83
CA HIS A 79 2.70 14.96 -5.43
C HIS A 79 2.41 14.48 -4.00
N PHE A 80 2.12 15.38 -3.08
CA PHE A 80 1.71 15.04 -1.72
C PHE A 80 0.47 14.15 -1.71
N ILE A 81 -0.58 14.50 -2.45
CA ILE A 81 -1.82 13.71 -2.54
C ILE A 81 -1.50 12.27 -3.00
N TYR A 82 -0.67 12.11 -4.03
CA TYR A 82 -0.34 10.79 -4.58
C TYR A 82 0.58 9.94 -3.68
N LYS A 83 1.31 10.54 -2.75
CA LYS A 83 2.10 9.84 -1.73
C LYS A 83 1.25 9.31 -0.56
N MET A 84 0.10 9.91 -0.29
CA MET A 84 -0.68 9.64 0.92
C MET A 84 -1.16 8.19 1.07
N PRO A 85 -1.59 7.45 0.05
CA PRO A 85 -1.96 6.04 0.23
C PRO A 85 -0.86 5.20 0.85
N SER A 86 0.39 5.35 0.39
CA SER A 86 1.54 4.62 0.93
C SER A 86 1.90 5.07 2.34
N VAL A 87 1.83 6.37 2.61
CA VAL A 87 2.04 6.91 3.97
C VAL A 87 1.00 6.35 4.94
N ILE A 88 -0.26 6.30 4.56
CA ILE A 88 -1.34 5.72 5.39
C ILE A 88 -1.10 4.22 5.59
N ALA A 89 -0.71 3.50 4.54
CA ALA A 89 -0.42 2.07 4.60
C ALA A 89 0.75 1.75 5.54
N ASP A 90 1.77 2.61 5.63
CA ASP A 90 2.87 2.46 6.60
C ASP A 90 2.35 2.39 8.04
N PHE A 91 1.42 3.28 8.41
CA PHE A 91 0.82 3.26 9.75
C PHE A 91 -0.03 2.01 9.97
N GLY A 92 -0.73 1.55 8.94
CA GLY A 92 -1.45 0.27 8.97
C GLY A 92 -0.52 -0.93 9.18
N CYS A 93 0.62 -0.97 8.48
CA CYS A 93 1.66 -1.97 8.70
C CYS A 93 2.25 -1.88 10.11
N GLY A 94 2.56 -0.68 10.58
CA GLY A 94 3.06 -0.45 11.94
C GLY A 94 2.08 -0.93 13.02
N TRP A 95 0.78 -0.66 12.84
CA TRP A 95 -0.27 -1.17 13.71
C TRP A 95 -0.34 -2.70 13.68
N LEU A 96 -0.22 -3.32 12.53
CA LEU A 96 -0.25 -4.77 12.39
C LEU A 96 0.98 -5.42 13.05
N ILE A 97 2.17 -4.82 12.88
CA ILE A 97 3.40 -5.23 13.56
C ILE A 97 3.20 -5.18 15.09
N TYR A 98 2.63 -4.09 15.61
CA TYR A 98 2.29 -3.98 17.02
C TYR A 98 1.37 -5.12 17.47
N LYS A 99 0.30 -5.41 16.72
CA LYS A 99 -0.65 -6.48 17.01
C LYS A 99 0.01 -7.87 17.06
N PHE A 100 0.87 -8.18 16.10
CA PHE A 100 1.63 -9.44 16.08
C PHE A 100 2.61 -9.53 17.26
N ALA A 101 3.35 -8.47 17.50
CA ALA A 101 4.33 -8.42 18.58
C ALA A 101 3.68 -8.62 19.95
N ARG A 102 2.46 -8.08 20.16
CA ARG A 102 1.70 -8.23 21.41
C ARG A 102 1.36 -9.69 21.77
N GLU A 103 1.46 -10.60 20.85
CA GLU A 103 1.21 -12.03 21.15
C GLU A 103 2.36 -12.69 21.95
N LYS A 104 3.57 -12.12 21.89
CA LYS A 104 4.77 -12.70 22.50
C LYS A 104 5.60 -11.70 23.31
N LEU A 105 5.38 -10.40 23.12
CA LEU A 105 6.16 -9.33 23.73
C LEU A 105 5.30 -8.47 24.66
N THR A 106 5.96 -7.77 25.57
CA THR A 106 5.33 -6.76 26.41
C THR A 106 4.80 -5.60 25.54
N GLU A 107 3.93 -4.78 26.13
CA GLU A 107 3.38 -3.62 25.44
C GLU A 107 4.46 -2.65 24.96
N SER A 108 5.42 -2.32 25.83
CA SER A 108 6.51 -1.43 25.50
C SER A 108 7.42 -1.98 24.39
N GLN A 109 7.75 -3.27 24.43
CA GLN A 109 8.53 -3.91 23.38
C GLN A 109 7.80 -3.92 22.06
N SER A 110 6.49 -4.22 22.07
CA SER A 110 5.65 -4.23 20.86
C SER A 110 5.53 -2.81 20.26
N ALA A 111 5.36 -1.81 21.11
CA ALA A 111 5.35 -0.42 20.68
C ALA A 111 6.71 -0.01 20.09
N PHE A 112 7.81 -0.43 20.71
CA PHE A 112 9.16 -0.16 20.19
C PHE A 112 9.36 -0.76 18.78
N VAL A 113 9.00 -2.02 18.56
CA VAL A 113 9.16 -2.67 17.24
C VAL A 113 8.32 -1.96 16.17
N ALA A 114 7.08 -1.59 16.50
CA ALA A 114 6.21 -0.87 15.56
C ALA A 114 6.76 0.53 15.23
N VAL A 115 7.26 1.24 16.26
CA VAL A 115 7.89 2.55 16.09
C VAL A 115 9.19 2.44 15.29
N ALA A 116 10.03 1.43 15.56
CA ALA A 116 11.25 1.18 14.81
C ALA A 116 10.95 0.96 13.30
N PHE A 117 9.88 0.22 12.98
CA PHE A 117 9.40 0.09 11.61
C PHE A 117 8.99 1.45 11.02
N LEU A 118 8.21 2.23 11.77
CA LEU A 118 7.77 3.54 11.30
C LEU A 118 8.92 4.53 11.07
N PHE A 119 10.04 4.41 11.76
CA PHE A 119 11.24 5.23 11.56
C PHE A 119 12.29 4.56 10.68
N ALA A 120 12.04 3.37 10.14
CA ALA A 120 12.97 2.71 9.25
C ALA A 120 13.22 3.57 8.00
N PRO A 121 14.48 3.95 7.69
CA PRO A 121 14.76 4.92 6.62
C PRO A 121 14.23 4.48 5.26
N ASN A 122 14.29 3.19 4.94
CA ASN A 122 13.79 2.64 3.69
C ASN A 122 12.27 2.76 3.56
N VAL A 123 11.51 2.61 4.67
CA VAL A 123 10.05 2.76 4.69
C VAL A 123 9.69 4.23 4.47
N VAL A 124 10.31 5.15 5.22
CA VAL A 124 10.09 6.59 5.08
C VAL A 124 10.47 7.05 3.67
N PHE A 125 11.62 6.62 3.17
CA PHE A 125 12.10 6.99 1.84
C PHE A 125 11.13 6.52 0.75
N ASN A 126 10.70 5.27 0.80
CA ASN A 126 9.83 4.68 -0.23
C ASN A 126 8.48 5.39 -0.32
N SER A 127 7.79 5.58 0.80
CA SER A 127 6.44 6.17 0.82
C SER A 127 6.45 7.69 0.72
N SER A 128 7.33 8.38 1.47
CA SER A 128 7.22 9.83 1.67
C SER A 128 8.16 10.63 0.78
N VAL A 129 9.30 10.06 0.36
CA VAL A 129 10.25 10.72 -0.54
C VAL A 129 10.03 10.26 -1.97
N TRP A 130 10.18 8.97 -2.25
CA TRP A 130 10.04 8.43 -3.61
C TRP A 130 8.60 8.51 -4.13
N GLY A 131 7.61 8.19 -3.28
CA GLY A 131 6.20 8.16 -3.66
C GLY A 131 5.75 6.83 -4.28
N GLN A 132 6.45 5.73 -3.98
CA GLN A 132 6.11 4.39 -4.46
C GLN A 132 4.95 3.77 -3.67
N ILE A 133 4.30 2.75 -4.27
CA ILE A 133 3.10 2.10 -3.71
C ILE A 133 3.40 0.80 -2.96
N GLU A 134 4.68 0.50 -2.68
CA GLU A 134 5.07 -0.74 -2.01
C GLU A 134 4.34 -0.94 -0.69
N SER A 135 4.26 0.09 0.12
CA SER A 135 3.57 0.03 1.41
C SER A 135 2.09 -0.32 1.27
N TRP A 136 1.45 0.12 0.19
CA TRP A 136 0.04 -0.16 -0.07
C TRP A 136 -0.23 -1.65 -0.30
N PHE A 137 0.49 -2.31 -1.22
CA PHE A 137 0.26 -3.73 -1.45
C PHE A 137 0.82 -4.60 -0.31
N ILE A 138 1.94 -4.20 0.32
CA ILE A 138 2.51 -4.88 1.50
C ILE A 138 1.52 -4.84 2.67
N PHE A 139 0.79 -3.76 2.87
CA PHE A 139 -0.27 -3.66 3.88
C PHE A 139 -1.30 -4.78 3.71
N PHE A 140 -1.87 -4.95 2.51
CA PHE A 140 -2.83 -6.02 2.26
C PHE A 140 -2.20 -7.41 2.35
N LEU A 141 -0.97 -7.57 1.88
CA LEU A 141 -0.24 -8.82 2.00
C LEU A 141 0.01 -9.20 3.47
N ALA A 142 0.41 -8.24 4.29
CA ALA A 142 0.61 -8.45 5.72
C ALA A 142 -0.71 -8.81 6.45
N PHE A 143 -1.83 -8.18 6.07
CA PHE A 143 -3.16 -8.58 6.57
C PHE A 143 -3.56 -9.97 6.11
N SER A 144 -3.23 -10.36 4.87
CA SER A 144 -3.45 -11.71 4.39
C SER A 144 -2.73 -12.74 5.26
N LEU A 145 -1.44 -12.51 5.55
CA LEU A 145 -0.64 -13.37 6.42
C LEU A 145 -1.19 -13.38 7.86
N TYR A 146 -1.61 -12.22 8.38
CA TYR A 146 -2.23 -12.15 9.71
C TYR A 146 -3.53 -12.96 9.79
N TYR A 147 -4.41 -12.83 8.82
CA TYR A 147 -5.65 -13.61 8.80
C TYR A 147 -5.40 -15.11 8.58
N ALA A 148 -4.42 -15.48 7.75
CA ALA A 148 -3.99 -16.85 7.61
C ALA A 148 -3.48 -17.42 8.95
N TYR A 149 -2.66 -16.66 9.66
CA TYR A 149 -2.17 -17.03 10.99
C TYR A 149 -3.30 -17.19 12.01
N LYS A 150 -4.38 -16.42 11.91
CA LYS A 150 -5.59 -16.52 12.74
C LYS A 150 -6.60 -17.55 12.24
N ASP A 151 -6.24 -18.40 11.29
CA ASP A 151 -7.11 -19.43 10.67
C ASP A 151 -8.38 -18.85 10.00
N LYS A 152 -8.31 -17.61 9.53
CA LYS A 152 -9.39 -16.93 8.82
C LYS A 152 -9.11 -16.93 7.32
N ALA A 153 -9.45 -18.03 6.62
CA ALA A 153 -9.10 -18.21 5.21
C ALA A 153 -9.75 -17.18 4.27
N VAL A 154 -11.03 -16.89 4.44
CA VAL A 154 -11.76 -15.95 3.54
C VAL A 154 -11.16 -14.55 3.56
N PRO A 155 -10.99 -13.88 4.72
CA PRO A 155 -10.34 -12.57 4.73
C PRO A 155 -8.85 -12.64 4.33
N ALA A 156 -8.14 -13.75 4.60
CA ALA A 156 -6.78 -13.92 4.12
C ALA A 156 -6.71 -13.94 2.59
N ALA A 157 -7.57 -14.72 1.93
CA ALA A 157 -7.66 -14.77 0.47
C ALA A 157 -8.10 -13.43 -0.12
N GLY A 158 -9.07 -12.75 0.50
CA GLY A 158 -9.53 -11.43 0.07
C GLY A 158 -8.41 -10.38 0.11
N CYS A 159 -7.67 -10.30 1.20
CA CYS A 159 -6.52 -9.38 1.31
C CYS A 159 -5.42 -9.74 0.31
N TYR A 160 -5.14 -11.04 0.11
CA TYR A 160 -4.16 -11.46 -0.89
C TYR A 160 -4.58 -11.08 -2.31
N ALA A 161 -5.86 -11.26 -2.65
CA ALA A 161 -6.40 -10.85 -3.95
C ALA A 161 -6.22 -9.34 -4.18
N VAL A 162 -6.50 -8.50 -3.18
CA VAL A 162 -6.26 -7.05 -3.28
C VAL A 162 -4.78 -6.74 -3.49
N ALA A 163 -3.87 -7.38 -2.74
CA ALA A 163 -2.44 -7.20 -2.95
C ALA A 163 -2.01 -7.60 -4.38
N LEU A 164 -2.53 -8.72 -4.88
CA LEU A 164 -2.20 -9.26 -6.20
C LEU A 164 -2.67 -8.36 -7.34
N ILE A 165 -3.92 -7.87 -7.28
CA ILE A 165 -4.44 -6.96 -8.30
C ILE A 165 -3.87 -5.54 -8.19
N THR A 166 -3.16 -5.23 -7.10
CA THR A 166 -2.41 -3.98 -6.94
C THR A 166 -1.03 -4.08 -7.57
N LYS A 167 -0.29 -5.15 -7.25
CA LYS A 167 1.09 -5.34 -7.73
C LYS A 167 1.41 -6.82 -7.91
N PRO A 168 1.81 -7.27 -9.13
CA PRO A 168 2.06 -8.70 -9.42
C PRO A 168 3.16 -9.33 -8.57
N GLN A 169 4.08 -8.53 -8.01
CA GLN A 169 5.12 -8.99 -7.11
C GLN A 169 4.56 -9.77 -5.90
N SER A 170 3.30 -9.52 -5.53
CA SER A 170 2.58 -10.29 -4.50
C SER A 170 2.49 -11.79 -4.80
N LEU A 171 2.60 -12.20 -6.08
CA LEU A 171 2.60 -13.62 -6.48
C LEU A 171 3.65 -14.46 -5.78
N ILE A 172 4.81 -13.88 -5.44
CA ILE A 172 5.91 -14.58 -4.77
C ILE A 172 5.49 -15.18 -3.41
N PHE A 173 4.46 -14.60 -2.78
CA PHE A 173 3.92 -15.06 -1.50
C PHE A 173 2.80 -16.10 -1.65
N GLY A 174 2.29 -16.32 -2.87
CA GLY A 174 1.22 -17.28 -3.15
C GLY A 174 1.54 -18.69 -2.66
N PRO A 175 2.72 -19.26 -2.99
CA PRO A 175 3.10 -20.58 -2.51
C PRO A 175 3.15 -20.70 -0.98
N VAL A 176 3.58 -19.65 -0.28
CA VAL A 176 3.64 -19.63 1.20
C VAL A 176 2.25 -19.66 1.79
N LEU A 177 1.33 -18.83 1.28
CA LEU A 177 -0.06 -18.80 1.73
C LEU A 177 -0.78 -20.10 1.43
N LEU A 178 -0.60 -20.66 0.23
CA LEU A 178 -1.19 -21.93 -0.17
C LEU A 178 -0.70 -23.07 0.72
N PHE A 179 0.63 -23.17 0.94
CA PHE A 179 1.20 -24.19 1.84
C PHE A 179 0.66 -24.06 3.26
N TRP A 180 0.54 -22.82 3.77
CA TRP A 180 -0.03 -22.58 5.09
C TRP A 180 -1.49 -23.06 5.19
N MET A 181 -2.30 -22.73 4.19
CA MET A 181 -3.70 -23.14 4.14
C MET A 181 -3.85 -24.67 4.08
N ILE A 182 -3.07 -25.35 3.24
CA ILE A 182 -3.08 -26.82 3.11
C ILE A 182 -2.65 -27.48 4.44
N LYS A 183 -1.58 -26.98 5.07
CA LYS A 183 -1.05 -27.56 6.31
C LYS A 183 -2.01 -27.46 7.49
N ARG A 184 -2.81 -26.36 7.56
CA ARG A 184 -3.71 -26.11 8.70
C ARG A 184 -5.14 -26.59 8.50
N ARG A 185 -5.56 -26.84 7.28
CA ARG A 185 -6.90 -27.30 6.94
C ARG A 185 -6.88 -28.66 6.27
N SER A 186 -7.83 -29.52 6.66
CA SER A 186 -8.12 -30.70 5.87
C SER A 186 -8.53 -30.27 4.46
N VAL A 187 -8.04 -30.98 3.44
CA VAL A 187 -8.41 -30.72 2.03
C VAL A 187 -9.93 -30.68 1.82
N LYS A 188 -10.70 -31.37 2.70
CA LYS A 188 -12.18 -31.35 2.72
C LYS A 188 -12.81 -30.00 3.07
N GLU A 189 -12.08 -29.07 3.68
CA GLU A 189 -12.57 -27.71 3.99
C GLU A 189 -12.21 -26.70 2.89
N LEU A 190 -11.44 -27.12 1.90
CA LEU A 190 -11.01 -26.30 0.77
C LEU A 190 -11.85 -26.56 -0.50
N LEU A 191 -12.65 -27.63 -0.51
CA LEU A 191 -13.58 -28.03 -1.56
C LEU A 191 -15.03 -27.72 -1.14
#